data_6f43f59f9743bcf86e7f74dbee7e2e39
#
_entry.id   6f43f59f9743bcf86e7f74dbee7e2e39
#
_cell.length_a   1.000
_cell.length_b   1.000
_cell.length_c   1.000
_cell.angle_alpha   90.00
_cell.angle_beta   90.00
_cell.angle_gamma   90.00
#
_symmetry.space_group_name_H-M   'P 1'
#
loop_
_entity.id
_entity.type
_entity.pdbx_description
1 polymer ?
#
loop_
_entity_poly.entity_id
_entity_poly.type
_entity_poly.pdbx_seq_one_letter_code
_entity_poly.pdbx_strand_id
1 'polypeptide(L)'
;DVQAIEVNLRQGGTTHPYMALCALTTGRLDPASGLFLTPTGEALHYQATDNLCDERLRGLLPIDLIDIVAEAGLHYDPARLRGSVFHLLGCLSEFGKLGMTSIGRDDEEADAVFQATVERLLAGASQRRSASLDQLMLAGR
;
A
#
# COMPACT_ATOMS: atom_id res chain seq x y z
N ASP A 1 16.20 11.35 28.27
CA ASP A 1 17.41 11.20 27.43
C ASP A 1 17.01 10.48 26.16
N VAL A 2 17.35 11.06 25.00
CA VAL A 2 17.13 10.44 23.69
C VAL A 2 18.44 9.76 23.28
N GLN A 3 18.38 8.47 22.93
CA GLN A 3 19.53 7.70 22.48
C GLN A 3 19.31 7.26 21.04
N ALA A 4 20.28 7.48 20.16
CA ALA A 4 20.26 6.90 18.82
C ALA A 4 20.63 5.41 18.92
N ILE A 5 19.72 4.53 18.51
CA ILE A 5 19.91 3.08 18.55
C ILE A 5 20.51 2.61 17.22
N GLU A 6 20.11 3.23 16.11
CA GLU A 6 20.57 2.90 14.77
C GLU A 6 20.61 4.15 13.88
N VAL A 7 21.65 4.29 13.06
CA VAL A 7 21.77 5.34 12.05
C VAL A 7 21.87 4.71 10.67
N ASN A 8 20.84 4.89 9.86
CA ASN A 8 20.85 4.48 8.46
C ASN A 8 21.31 5.62 7.55
N LEU A 9 22.47 5.46 6.92
CA LEU A 9 23.03 6.43 5.96
C LEU A 9 22.49 6.22 4.53
N ARG A 10 21.46 5.44 4.36
CA ARG A 10 20.77 5.13 3.11
C ARG A 10 19.27 5.33 3.27
N GLN A 11 18.55 5.33 2.16
CA GLN A 11 17.08 5.24 2.19
C GLN A 11 16.66 3.94 2.88
N GLY A 12 15.80 4.06 3.88
CA GLY A 12 15.25 2.93 4.62
C GLY A 12 13.75 2.71 4.32
N GLY A 13 13.15 1.73 4.98
CA GLY A 13 11.74 1.40 4.84
C GLY A 13 10.78 2.57 5.13
N THR A 14 11.15 3.48 6.01
CA THR A 14 10.38 4.68 6.34
C THR A 14 10.46 5.78 5.27
N THR A 15 11.45 5.72 4.37
CA THR A 15 11.63 6.74 3.32
C THR A 15 10.53 6.67 2.26
N HIS A 16 10.13 5.47 1.84
CA HIS A 16 9.10 5.27 0.82
C HIS A 16 7.75 5.87 1.19
N PRO A 17 7.15 5.57 2.36
CA PRO A 17 5.86 6.14 2.72
C PRO A 17 5.91 7.67 2.84
N TYR A 18 6.97 8.22 3.44
CA TYR A 18 7.13 9.66 3.54
C TYR A 18 7.24 10.34 2.16
N MET A 19 8.06 9.80 1.27
CA MET A 19 8.22 10.34 -0.09
C MET A 19 6.95 10.17 -0.93
N ALA A 20 6.22 9.07 -0.75
CA ALA A 20 4.92 8.90 -1.39
C ALA A 20 3.93 9.97 -0.93
N LEU A 21 3.86 10.23 0.38
CA LEU A 21 3.01 11.27 0.94
C LEU A 21 3.37 12.66 0.37
N CYS A 22 4.66 13.01 0.33
CA CYS A 22 5.12 14.26 -0.27
C CYS A 22 4.73 14.38 -1.75
N ALA A 23 4.94 13.33 -2.53
CA ALA A 23 4.69 13.33 -3.98
C ALA A 23 3.20 13.42 -4.32
N LEU A 24 2.35 12.73 -3.55
CA LEU A 24 0.92 12.66 -3.80
C LEU A 24 0.16 13.92 -3.34
N THR A 25 0.66 14.60 -2.31
CA THR A 25 -0.09 15.66 -1.63
C THR A 25 0.58 17.03 -1.69
N THR A 26 1.85 17.10 -2.14
CA THR A 26 2.71 18.29 -2.05
C THR A 26 2.83 18.84 -0.62
N GLY A 27 2.49 18.02 0.37
CA GLY A 27 2.57 18.34 1.79
C GLY A 27 4.00 18.22 2.35
N ARG A 28 4.14 18.55 3.62
CA ARG A 28 5.41 18.49 4.34
C ARG A 28 5.21 18.23 5.83
N LEU A 29 6.25 17.69 6.47
CA LEU A 29 6.30 17.61 7.92
C LEU A 29 6.42 19.03 8.50
N ASP A 30 5.52 19.37 9.44
CA ASP A 30 5.63 20.56 10.25
C ASP A 30 6.48 20.27 11.51
N PRO A 31 7.67 20.87 11.64
CA PRO A 31 8.55 20.57 12.77
C PRO A 31 8.00 21.01 14.13
N ALA A 32 7.04 21.96 14.15
CA ALA A 32 6.49 22.50 15.39
C ALA A 32 5.44 21.57 15.99
N SER A 33 4.57 21.01 15.15
CA SER A 33 3.52 20.07 15.58
C SER A 33 3.92 18.60 15.47
N GLY A 34 4.93 18.28 14.63
CA GLY A 34 5.29 16.92 14.28
C GLY A 34 4.32 16.25 13.32
N LEU A 35 3.34 16.99 12.78
CA LEU A 35 2.35 16.47 11.86
C LEU A 35 2.78 16.65 10.40
N PHE A 36 2.34 15.75 9.53
CA PHE A 36 2.44 15.96 8.09
C PHE A 36 1.21 16.75 7.63
N LEU A 37 1.45 17.92 7.05
CA LEU A 37 0.41 18.84 6.63
C LEU A 37 0.38 19.03 5.12
N THR A 38 -0.81 19.01 4.52
CA THR A 38 -1.05 19.44 3.14
C THR A 38 -0.82 20.93 2.99
N PRO A 39 -0.72 21.47 1.76
CA PRO A 39 -0.67 22.91 1.53
C PRO A 39 -1.89 23.67 2.07
N THR A 40 -3.03 22.99 2.21
CA THR A 40 -4.27 23.55 2.79
C THR A 40 -4.35 23.46 4.31
N GLY A 41 -3.31 22.85 4.96
CA GLY A 41 -3.23 22.74 6.41
C GLY A 41 -3.94 21.51 6.99
N GLU A 42 -4.40 20.58 6.15
CA GLU A 42 -5.00 19.32 6.61
C GLU A 42 -3.90 18.36 7.06
N ALA A 43 -4.06 17.76 8.23
CA ALA A 43 -3.16 16.71 8.70
C ALA A 43 -3.44 15.40 7.95
N LEU A 44 -2.37 14.68 7.61
CA LEU A 44 -2.44 13.35 7.03
C LEU A 44 -1.59 12.37 7.81
N HIS A 45 -2.08 11.15 7.90
CA HIS A 45 -1.45 10.01 8.54
C HIS A 45 -1.27 8.89 7.53
N TYR A 46 -0.38 7.96 7.81
CA TYR A 46 -0.22 6.78 6.97
C TYR A 46 0.11 5.53 7.78
N GLN A 47 -0.39 4.40 7.32
CA GLN A 47 0.04 3.07 7.71
C GLN A 47 0.80 2.44 6.56
N ALA A 48 1.99 1.88 6.82
CA ALA A 48 2.83 1.35 5.76
C ALA A 48 3.53 0.04 6.13
N THR A 49 3.83 -0.75 5.10
CA THR A 49 4.68 -1.93 5.20
C THR A 49 5.52 -2.08 3.94
N ASP A 50 6.72 -2.60 4.06
CA ASP A 50 7.56 -3.08 2.95
C ASP A 50 7.62 -4.62 2.89
N ASN A 51 6.81 -5.28 3.70
CA ASN A 51 6.86 -6.72 3.90
C ASN A 51 5.47 -7.39 3.99
N LEU A 52 4.49 -6.91 3.22
CA LEU A 52 3.26 -7.69 3.04
C LEU A 52 3.60 -8.91 2.18
N CYS A 53 3.58 -10.09 2.80
CA CYS A 53 3.95 -11.33 2.15
C CYS A 53 2.88 -12.39 2.43
N ASP A 54 2.30 -12.95 1.36
CA ASP A 54 1.28 -14.01 1.46
C ASP A 54 1.34 -14.91 0.23
N GLU A 55 1.25 -16.21 0.44
CA GLU A 55 1.31 -17.22 -0.63
C GLU A 55 0.19 -17.06 -1.67
N ARG A 56 -0.95 -16.49 -1.28
CA ARG A 56 -2.07 -16.19 -2.18
C ARG A 56 -1.73 -15.14 -3.23
N LEU A 57 -0.77 -14.26 -2.94
CA LEU A 57 -0.33 -13.20 -3.85
C LEU A 57 0.67 -13.70 -4.90
N ARG A 58 1.27 -14.88 -4.72
CA ARG A 58 2.18 -15.46 -5.71
C ARG A 58 1.49 -15.72 -7.04
N GLY A 59 2.17 -15.37 -8.12
CA GLY A 59 1.63 -15.44 -9.47
C GLY A 59 0.74 -14.27 -9.88
N LEU A 60 0.38 -13.37 -8.93
CA LEU A 60 -0.36 -12.15 -9.24
C LEU A 60 0.55 -11.17 -9.99
N LEU A 61 0.06 -10.64 -11.10
CA LEU A 61 0.77 -9.59 -11.83
C LEU A 61 0.47 -8.21 -11.22
N PRO A 62 1.36 -7.22 -11.39
CA PRO A 62 1.09 -5.85 -10.94
C PRO A 62 -0.23 -5.27 -11.46
N ILE A 63 -0.61 -5.59 -12.69
CA ILE A 63 -1.88 -5.13 -13.26
C ILE A 63 -3.08 -5.73 -12.55
N ASP A 64 -3.01 -7.02 -12.17
CA ASP A 64 -4.08 -7.67 -11.42
C ASP A 64 -4.29 -7.04 -10.04
N LEU A 65 -3.18 -6.67 -9.38
CA LEU A 65 -3.23 -5.95 -8.10
C LEU A 65 -3.92 -4.59 -8.27
N ILE A 66 -3.53 -3.83 -9.30
CA ILE A 66 -4.12 -2.52 -9.60
C ILE A 66 -5.62 -2.66 -9.83
N ASP A 67 -6.05 -3.64 -10.63
CA ASP A 67 -7.47 -3.88 -10.92
C ASP A 67 -8.26 -4.21 -9.64
N ILE A 68 -7.77 -5.13 -8.81
CA ILE A 68 -8.42 -5.51 -7.54
C ILE A 68 -8.65 -4.28 -6.65
N VAL A 69 -7.63 -3.44 -6.54
CA VAL A 69 -7.67 -2.26 -5.66
C VAL A 69 -8.53 -1.15 -6.25
N ALA A 70 -8.49 -0.96 -7.57
CA ALA A 70 -9.32 0.02 -8.28
C ALA A 70 -10.80 -0.35 -8.23
N GLU A 71 -11.15 -1.61 -8.48
CA GLU A 71 -12.52 -2.11 -8.37
C GLU A 71 -13.10 -1.96 -6.96
N ALA A 72 -12.25 -2.07 -5.94
CA ALA A 72 -12.64 -1.86 -4.55
C ALA A 72 -12.71 -0.37 -4.13
N GLY A 73 -12.25 0.56 -4.98
CA GLY A 73 -12.17 1.99 -4.64
C GLY A 73 -11.17 2.29 -3.52
N LEU A 74 -10.13 1.46 -3.39
CA LEU A 74 -9.12 1.57 -2.33
C LEU A 74 -7.79 2.18 -2.82
N HIS A 75 -7.66 2.46 -4.13
CA HIS A 75 -6.52 3.22 -4.65
C HIS A 75 -6.53 4.66 -4.11
N TYR A 76 -5.36 5.29 -4.06
CA TYR A 76 -5.28 6.67 -3.59
C TYR A 76 -6.13 7.62 -4.46
N ASP A 77 -7.04 8.33 -3.80
CA ASP A 77 -7.90 9.36 -4.39
C ASP A 77 -7.43 10.75 -3.92
N PRO A 78 -6.86 11.58 -4.83
CA PRO A 78 -6.37 12.91 -4.46
C PRO A 78 -7.49 13.88 -4.04
N ALA A 79 -8.75 13.65 -4.45
CA ALA A 79 -9.87 14.48 -4.03
C ALA A 79 -10.30 14.19 -2.58
N ARG A 80 -10.05 12.97 -2.12
CA ARG A 80 -10.38 12.53 -0.76
C ARG A 80 -9.17 12.49 0.16
N LEU A 81 -7.97 12.64 -0.39
CA LEU A 81 -6.67 12.51 0.30
C LEU A 81 -6.55 11.18 1.06
N ARG A 82 -7.09 10.10 0.50
CA ARG A 82 -7.09 8.78 1.12
C ARG A 82 -6.94 7.66 0.10
N GLY A 83 -6.47 6.52 0.56
CA GLY A 83 -6.32 5.31 -0.23
C GLY A 83 -4.91 4.76 -0.18
N SER A 84 -4.65 3.71 -0.93
CA SER A 84 -3.39 2.96 -0.91
C SER A 84 -2.58 3.15 -2.18
N VAL A 85 -1.25 3.20 -2.01
CA VAL A 85 -0.25 3.13 -3.08
C VAL A 85 0.73 2.01 -2.81
N PHE A 86 1.38 1.50 -3.85
CA PHE A 86 2.16 0.27 -3.78
C PHE A 86 3.58 0.47 -4.28
N HIS A 87 4.50 -0.33 -3.74
CA HIS A 87 5.89 -0.39 -4.16
C HIS A 87 6.41 -1.84 -4.05
N LEU A 88 7.66 -2.11 -4.45
CA LEU A 88 8.24 -3.45 -4.49
C LEU A 88 7.46 -4.44 -5.37
N LEU A 89 6.75 -3.95 -6.38
CA LEU A 89 5.88 -4.78 -7.24
C LEU A 89 6.66 -5.83 -8.05
N GLY A 90 7.97 -5.66 -8.22
CA GLY A 90 8.83 -6.67 -8.84
C GLY A 90 8.94 -7.97 -8.02
N CYS A 91 8.62 -7.94 -6.72
CA CYS A 91 8.62 -9.12 -5.86
C CYS A 91 7.27 -9.82 -5.79
N LEU A 92 6.22 -9.24 -6.39
CA LEU A 92 4.85 -9.71 -6.22
C LEU A 92 4.64 -11.12 -6.79
N SER A 93 4.89 -11.31 -8.07
CA SER A 93 4.59 -12.57 -8.75
C SER A 93 5.49 -13.73 -8.31
N GLU A 94 6.74 -13.46 -8.01
CA GLU A 94 7.69 -14.51 -7.63
C GLU A 94 7.59 -14.89 -6.15
N PHE A 95 7.49 -13.89 -5.28
CA PHE A 95 7.57 -14.09 -3.82
C PHE A 95 6.24 -13.85 -3.09
N GLY A 96 5.20 -13.40 -3.78
CA GLY A 96 3.95 -12.98 -3.12
C GLY A 96 4.16 -11.81 -2.15
N LYS A 97 5.15 -10.97 -2.43
CA LYS A 97 5.60 -9.89 -1.56
C LYS A 97 5.42 -8.53 -2.23
N LEU A 98 4.93 -7.55 -1.47
CA LEU A 98 4.83 -6.16 -1.90
C LEU A 98 5.01 -5.19 -0.72
N GLY A 99 5.23 -3.93 -1.05
CA GLY A 99 5.14 -2.82 -0.12
C GLY A 99 3.87 -2.00 -0.37
N MET A 100 3.31 -1.43 0.68
CA MET A 100 2.09 -0.64 0.63
C MET A 100 2.16 0.52 1.61
N THR A 101 1.59 1.65 1.21
CA THR A 101 1.35 2.82 2.06
C THR A 101 -0.11 3.22 1.89
N SER A 102 -0.85 3.19 2.98
CA SER A 102 -2.25 3.59 3.07
C SER A 102 -2.36 4.91 3.80
N ILE A 103 -3.07 5.87 3.22
CA ILE A 103 -3.15 7.25 3.66
C ILE A 103 -4.57 7.53 4.15
N GLY A 104 -4.68 8.25 5.26
CA GLY A 104 -5.92 8.70 5.87
C GLY A 104 -5.73 10.06 6.57
N ARG A 105 -6.82 10.65 7.05
CA ARG A 105 -6.82 11.93 7.78
C ARG A 105 -6.40 11.82 9.24
N ASP A 106 -6.46 10.59 9.76
CA ASP A 106 -6.00 10.23 11.09
C ASP A 106 -5.46 8.80 11.09
N ASP A 107 -4.91 8.34 12.20
CA ASP A 107 -4.33 7.00 12.36
C ASP A 107 -5.37 5.90 12.16
N GLU A 108 -6.60 6.11 12.65
CA GLU A 108 -7.68 5.13 12.57
C GLU A 108 -8.13 4.95 11.11
N GLU A 109 -8.29 6.04 10.34
CA GLU A 109 -8.64 5.97 8.93
C GLU A 109 -7.50 5.34 8.10
N ALA A 110 -6.25 5.69 8.37
CA ALA A 110 -5.10 5.11 7.67
C ALA A 110 -5.01 3.59 7.91
N ASP A 111 -5.20 3.13 9.15
CA ASP A 111 -5.22 1.70 9.47
C ASP A 111 -6.43 0.99 8.85
N ALA A 112 -7.62 1.57 8.90
CA ALA A 112 -8.81 1.00 8.28
C ALA A 112 -8.65 0.82 6.77
N VAL A 113 -8.06 1.80 6.06
CA VAL A 113 -7.74 1.69 4.63
C VAL A 113 -6.70 0.60 4.40
N PHE A 114 -5.69 0.50 5.26
CA PHE A 114 -4.66 -0.54 5.18
C PHE A 114 -5.27 -1.94 5.29
N GLN A 115 -6.05 -2.21 6.33
CA GLN A 115 -6.68 -3.50 6.56
C GLN A 115 -7.65 -3.87 5.43
N ALA A 116 -8.51 -2.95 5.01
CA ALA A 116 -9.43 -3.17 3.90
C ALA A 116 -8.68 -3.50 2.60
N THR A 117 -7.54 -2.84 2.34
CA THR A 117 -6.74 -3.11 1.15
C THR A 117 -6.11 -4.52 1.21
N VAL A 118 -5.56 -4.92 2.35
CA VAL A 118 -5.02 -6.27 2.55
C VAL A 118 -6.09 -7.33 2.32
N GLU A 119 -7.24 -7.19 2.97
CA GLU A 119 -8.35 -8.14 2.82
C GLU A 119 -8.81 -8.29 1.36
N ARG A 120 -8.96 -7.18 0.65
CA ARG A 120 -9.40 -7.19 -0.76
C ARG A 120 -8.35 -7.81 -1.68
N LEU A 121 -7.07 -7.51 -1.47
CA LEU A 121 -5.99 -8.12 -2.24
C LEU A 121 -5.96 -9.64 -2.07
N LEU A 122 -6.06 -10.14 -0.84
CA LEU A 122 -6.01 -11.57 -0.56
C LEU A 122 -7.24 -12.30 -1.09
N ALA A 123 -8.43 -11.70 -1.00
CA ALA A 123 -9.66 -12.24 -1.56
C ALA A 123 -9.62 -12.27 -3.10
N GLY A 124 -9.24 -11.15 -3.72
CA GLY A 124 -9.16 -11.04 -5.18
C GLY A 124 -8.10 -11.97 -5.80
N ALA A 125 -6.94 -12.12 -5.16
CA ALA A 125 -5.91 -13.06 -5.57
C ALA A 125 -6.41 -14.50 -5.54
N SER A 126 -7.15 -14.90 -4.49
CA SER A 126 -7.74 -16.22 -4.37
C SER A 126 -8.78 -16.49 -5.47
N GLN A 127 -9.62 -15.52 -5.78
CA GLN A 127 -10.64 -15.62 -6.83
C GLN A 127 -10.02 -15.78 -8.22
N ARG A 128 -8.99 -14.99 -8.55
CA ARG A 128 -8.29 -15.08 -9.85
C ARG A 128 -7.59 -16.42 -10.03
N ARG A 129 -6.99 -16.96 -8.96
CA ARG A 129 -6.35 -18.29 -8.98
C ARG A 129 -7.39 -19.39 -9.27
N SER A 130 -8.55 -19.36 -8.63
CA SER A 130 -9.63 -20.32 -8.87
C SER A 130 -10.14 -20.26 -10.30
N ALA A 131 -10.37 -19.06 -10.84
CA ALA A 131 -10.81 -18.88 -12.23
C ALA A 131 -9.81 -19.41 -13.25
N SER A 132 -8.51 -19.21 -13.01
CA SER A 132 -7.45 -19.73 -13.89
C SER A 132 -7.38 -21.25 -13.87
N LEU A 133 -7.57 -21.90 -12.74
CA LEU A 133 -7.62 -23.36 -12.62
C LEU A 133 -8.83 -23.92 -13.35
N ASP A 134 -10.01 -23.32 -13.22
CA ASP A 134 -11.23 -23.74 -13.91
C ASP A 134 -11.08 -23.64 -15.44
N GLN A 135 -10.45 -22.58 -15.93
CA GLN A 135 -10.15 -22.42 -17.37
C GLN A 135 -9.21 -23.51 -17.89
N LEU A 136 -8.16 -23.85 -17.14
CA LEU A 136 -7.23 -24.92 -17.51
C LEU A 136 -7.91 -26.28 -17.54
N MET A 137 -8.81 -26.57 -16.60
CA MET A 137 -9.57 -27.81 -16.54
C MET A 137 -10.58 -27.95 -17.70
N LEU A 138 -11.12 -26.82 -18.19
CA LEU A 138 -12.03 -26.80 -19.32
C LEU A 138 -11.29 -26.94 -20.69
N ALA A 139 -10.09 -26.38 -20.79
CA ALA A 139 -9.27 -26.44 -22.01
C ALA A 139 -8.59 -27.80 -22.23
N GLY A 140 -8.48 -28.62 -21.19
CA GLY A 140 -7.87 -29.97 -21.23
C GLY A 140 -8.85 -31.10 -21.55
N ARG A 141 -10.09 -30.77 -21.89
CA ARG A 141 -11.12 -31.72 -22.39
C ARG A 141 -11.33 -31.57 -23.88
#